data_58fd0909e9f27ea83175176b5e00fdf0
#
_entry.id   58fd0909e9f27ea83175176b5e00fdf0
#
_cell.length_a   1.000
_cell.length_b   1.000
_cell.length_c   1.000
_cell.angle_alpha   90.00
_cell.angle_beta   90.00
_cell.angle_gamma   90.00
#
_symmetry.space_group_name_H-M   'P 1'
#
loop_
_entity.id
_entity.type
_entity.pdbx_description
1 polymer ?
#
loop_
_entity_poly.entity_id
_entity_poly.type
_entity_poly.pdbx_seq_one_letter_code
_entity_poly.pdbx_strand_id
1 'polypeptide(L)'
;SHPVLSPFGYHLILMRKRHPLPAFEEVYPSLLQYLRENNVEEAAAQEALITLQAKTGQSRSNIMDSLARNMTTGDAQLTYLIQEYHDGLLVYEISKRNIWDAAERDRAALEEIFKRNRKILKWEQPRFIGYIVGAQDKKLAKRARKLLLKGVPTDIDIREYLHAPFNKDSVVVAAKGRYIVQKGENSTIDNLAFGVKSSKVYQLHKDLPVTILAGRVEKRPRSFEDARSEVLEIRQKQLEEAWLQQLRSAHRVTINQEVLKSIPMAQ
;
A
#
# COMPACT_ATOMS: atom_id res chain seq x y z
N SER A 1 -6.52 -62.64 19.05
CA SER A 1 -5.88 -61.50 18.33
C SER A 1 -4.55 -61.23 19.00
N HIS A 2 -3.51 -61.04 18.21
CA HIS A 2 -2.19 -60.65 18.72
C HIS A 2 -2.15 -59.12 18.93
N PRO A 3 -1.44 -58.63 19.98
CA PRO A 3 -1.24 -57.23 20.19
C PRO A 3 -0.50 -56.59 19.00
N VAL A 4 -0.95 -55.43 18.55
CA VAL A 4 -0.31 -54.65 17.49
C VAL A 4 0.55 -53.56 18.13
N LEU A 5 1.83 -53.50 17.80
CA LEU A 5 2.75 -52.47 18.28
C LEU A 5 2.63 -51.22 17.41
N SER A 6 2.47 -50.09 18.05
CA SER A 6 2.56 -48.76 17.41
C SER A 6 3.59 -47.86 18.13
N PRO A 7 3.92 -46.71 17.64
CA PRO A 7 4.77 -45.76 18.37
C PRO A 7 4.22 -45.33 19.74
N PHE A 8 2.93 -45.57 19.99
CA PHE A 8 2.25 -45.25 21.26
C PHE A 8 2.11 -46.47 22.21
N GLY A 9 2.67 -47.65 21.86
CA GLY A 9 2.64 -48.86 22.67
C GLY A 9 1.88 -50.02 22.04
N TYR A 10 1.56 -51.06 22.85
CA TYR A 10 0.82 -52.21 22.41
C TYR A 10 -0.70 -52.00 22.46
N HIS A 11 -1.39 -52.33 21.36
CA HIS A 11 -2.83 -52.19 21.23
C HIS A 11 -3.49 -53.55 21.06
N LEU A 12 -4.58 -53.77 21.80
CA LEU A 12 -5.48 -54.88 21.58
C LEU A 12 -6.66 -54.38 20.76
N ILE A 13 -6.76 -54.86 19.52
CA ILE A 13 -7.80 -54.44 18.59
C ILE A 13 -8.86 -55.51 18.45
N LEU A 14 -10.10 -55.19 18.83
CA LEU A 14 -11.26 -56.04 18.61
C LEU A 14 -12.05 -55.51 17.39
N MET A 15 -11.98 -56.24 16.28
CA MET A 15 -12.79 -55.93 15.11
C MET A 15 -14.25 -56.34 15.36
N ARG A 16 -15.15 -55.40 15.51
CA ARG A 16 -16.58 -55.65 15.73
C ARG A 16 -17.37 -55.79 14.43
N LYS A 17 -17.01 -55.03 13.40
CA LYS A 17 -17.71 -55.03 12.13
C LYS A 17 -16.78 -54.53 11.02
N ARG A 18 -16.88 -55.14 9.85
CA ARG A 18 -16.23 -54.65 8.62
C ARG A 18 -17.29 -53.96 7.78
N HIS A 19 -17.06 -52.66 7.52
CA HIS A 19 -17.91 -51.93 6.60
C HIS A 19 -17.33 -52.04 5.17
N PRO A 20 -18.18 -52.18 4.13
CA PRO A 20 -17.72 -52.07 2.77
C PRO A 20 -17.16 -50.66 2.56
N LEU A 21 -16.31 -50.49 1.55
CA LEU A 21 -15.88 -49.17 1.15
C LEU A 21 -17.10 -48.36 0.71
N PRO A 22 -17.22 -47.11 1.16
CA PRO A 22 -18.28 -46.22 0.68
C PRO A 22 -18.21 -46.04 -0.83
N ALA A 23 -19.34 -45.69 -1.46
CA ALA A 23 -19.35 -45.34 -2.87
C ALA A 23 -18.46 -44.10 -3.14
N PHE A 24 -17.91 -44.01 -4.36
CA PHE A 24 -17.00 -42.91 -4.73
C PHE A 24 -17.65 -41.54 -4.50
N GLU A 25 -18.92 -41.43 -4.82
CA GLU A 25 -19.72 -40.21 -4.68
C GLU A 25 -19.81 -39.72 -3.23
N GLU A 26 -19.84 -40.67 -2.27
CA GLU A 26 -19.88 -40.33 -0.84
C GLU A 26 -18.54 -39.84 -0.31
N VAL A 27 -17.44 -40.35 -0.84
CA VAL A 27 -16.08 -40.02 -0.37
C VAL A 27 -15.44 -38.89 -1.22
N TYR A 28 -16.00 -38.58 -2.38
CA TYR A 28 -15.46 -37.58 -3.31
C TYR A 28 -15.16 -36.25 -2.65
N PRO A 29 -16.06 -35.63 -1.84
CA PRO A 29 -15.77 -34.35 -1.18
C PRO A 29 -14.55 -34.43 -0.23
N SER A 30 -14.46 -35.54 0.53
CA SER A 30 -13.34 -35.76 1.47
C SER A 30 -12.01 -36.02 0.74
N LEU A 31 -12.05 -36.73 -0.39
CA LEU A 31 -10.88 -36.96 -1.24
C LEU A 31 -10.42 -35.63 -1.88
N LEU A 32 -11.35 -34.83 -2.35
CA LEU A 32 -11.02 -33.52 -2.93
C LEU A 32 -10.37 -32.58 -1.89
N GLN A 33 -10.91 -32.57 -0.67
CA GLN A 33 -10.31 -31.82 0.43
C GLN A 33 -8.89 -32.34 0.76
N TYR A 34 -8.72 -33.65 0.84
CA TYR A 34 -7.40 -34.28 1.07
C TYR A 34 -6.38 -33.90 0.00
N LEU A 35 -6.77 -33.91 -1.30
CA LEU A 35 -5.89 -33.53 -2.39
C LEU A 35 -5.46 -32.07 -2.28
N ARG A 36 -6.39 -31.18 -1.91
CA ARG A 36 -6.10 -29.75 -1.71
C ARG A 36 -5.18 -29.49 -0.51
N GLU A 37 -5.47 -30.12 0.62
CA GLU A 37 -4.67 -30.00 1.85
C GLU A 37 -3.23 -30.51 1.66
N ASN A 38 -3.02 -31.49 0.78
CA ASN A 38 -1.71 -32.04 0.47
C ASN A 38 -1.06 -31.41 -0.79
N ASN A 39 -1.63 -30.34 -1.35
CA ASN A 39 -1.11 -29.63 -2.52
C ASN A 39 -0.81 -30.56 -3.72
N VAL A 40 -1.61 -31.61 -3.92
CA VAL A 40 -1.36 -32.63 -4.96
C VAL A 40 -1.45 -32.02 -6.36
N GLU A 41 -2.33 -31.04 -6.58
CA GLU A 41 -2.44 -30.32 -7.85
C GLU A 41 -1.14 -29.58 -8.19
N GLU A 42 -0.53 -28.91 -7.25
CA GLU A 42 0.74 -28.21 -7.44
C GLU A 42 1.88 -29.21 -7.71
N ALA A 43 1.95 -30.28 -6.96
CA ALA A 43 2.93 -31.33 -7.17
C ALA A 43 2.82 -31.96 -8.59
N ALA A 44 1.60 -32.26 -9.04
CA ALA A 44 1.33 -32.77 -10.37
C ALA A 44 1.71 -31.78 -11.47
N ALA A 45 1.42 -30.48 -11.28
CA ALA A 45 1.81 -29.42 -12.20
C ALA A 45 3.34 -29.28 -12.30
N GLN A 46 4.06 -29.37 -11.18
CA GLN A 46 5.53 -29.36 -11.16
C GLN A 46 6.12 -30.57 -11.90
N GLU A 47 5.60 -31.76 -11.68
CA GLU A 47 6.03 -33.00 -12.36
C GLU A 47 5.78 -32.93 -13.86
N ALA A 48 4.59 -32.45 -14.27
CA ALA A 48 4.26 -32.23 -15.69
C ALA A 48 5.24 -31.25 -16.34
N LEU A 49 5.59 -30.19 -15.63
CA LEU A 49 6.54 -29.19 -16.13
C LEU A 49 7.95 -29.77 -16.29
N ILE A 50 8.44 -30.54 -15.31
CA ILE A 50 9.72 -31.25 -15.39
C ILE A 50 9.74 -32.20 -16.61
N THR A 51 8.64 -32.92 -16.80
CA THR A 51 8.49 -33.83 -17.95
C THR A 51 8.53 -33.10 -19.28
N LEU A 52 7.87 -31.94 -19.38
CA LEU A 52 7.91 -31.08 -20.56
C LEU A 52 9.32 -30.53 -20.83
N GLN A 53 10.03 -30.09 -19.79
CA GLN A 53 11.42 -29.64 -19.89
C GLN A 53 12.33 -30.77 -20.45
N ALA A 54 12.19 -31.97 -19.91
CA ALA A 54 12.97 -33.13 -20.38
C ALA A 54 12.67 -33.51 -21.84
N LYS A 55 11.40 -33.41 -22.25
CA LYS A 55 10.99 -33.73 -23.65
C LYS A 55 11.37 -32.66 -24.65
N THR A 56 11.32 -31.40 -24.29
CA THR A 56 11.48 -30.29 -25.23
C THR A 56 12.89 -29.67 -25.20
N GLY A 57 13.66 -29.88 -24.13
CA GLY A 57 14.94 -29.21 -23.89
C GLY A 57 14.81 -27.72 -23.61
N GLN A 58 13.59 -27.20 -23.43
CA GLN A 58 13.34 -25.79 -23.19
C GLN A 58 13.45 -25.43 -21.72
N SER A 59 13.73 -24.15 -21.44
CA SER A 59 13.68 -23.62 -20.08
C SER A 59 12.24 -23.58 -19.55
N ARG A 60 12.09 -23.63 -18.23
CA ARG A 60 10.79 -23.47 -17.55
C ARG A 60 10.03 -22.23 -18.01
N SER A 61 10.72 -21.09 -18.13
CA SER A 61 10.12 -19.84 -18.59
C SER A 61 9.54 -19.96 -20.00
N ASN A 62 10.31 -20.51 -20.93
CA ASN A 62 9.86 -20.67 -22.32
C ASN A 62 8.65 -21.59 -22.45
N ILE A 63 8.60 -22.66 -21.65
CA ILE A 63 7.45 -23.57 -21.61
C ILE A 63 6.23 -22.84 -21.06
N MET A 64 6.37 -22.11 -19.93
CA MET A 64 5.27 -21.36 -19.35
C MET A 64 4.75 -20.26 -20.29
N ASP A 65 5.63 -19.55 -20.98
CA ASP A 65 5.27 -18.54 -21.98
C ASP A 65 4.54 -19.15 -23.18
N SER A 66 4.94 -20.36 -23.60
CA SER A 66 4.27 -21.10 -24.68
C SER A 66 2.88 -21.57 -24.25
N LEU A 67 2.76 -22.13 -23.04
CA LEU A 67 1.47 -22.56 -22.49
C LEU A 67 0.52 -21.38 -22.33
N ALA A 68 1.00 -20.27 -21.78
CA ALA A 68 0.20 -19.04 -21.62
C ALA A 68 -0.32 -18.52 -22.97
N ARG A 69 0.53 -18.47 -24.01
CA ARG A 69 0.11 -18.10 -25.36
C ARG A 69 -0.93 -19.06 -25.95
N ASN A 70 -0.76 -20.36 -25.72
CA ASN A 70 -1.70 -21.34 -26.23
C ASN A 70 -3.06 -21.29 -25.52
N MET A 71 -3.10 -20.93 -24.23
CA MET A 71 -4.35 -20.75 -23.49
C MET A 71 -5.25 -19.65 -24.09
N THR A 72 -4.65 -18.61 -24.65
CA THR A 72 -5.40 -17.51 -25.28
C THR A 72 -5.96 -17.88 -26.65
N THR A 73 -5.37 -18.85 -27.35
CA THR A 73 -5.71 -19.17 -28.74
C THR A 73 -7.13 -19.76 -28.91
N GLY A 74 -7.69 -20.34 -27.87
CA GLY A 74 -9.04 -20.95 -27.89
C GLY A 74 -10.09 -20.22 -27.03
N ASP A 75 -9.70 -19.23 -26.23
CA ASP A 75 -10.56 -18.52 -25.30
C ASP A 75 -10.59 -17.01 -25.61
N ALA A 76 -11.66 -16.57 -26.25
CA ALA A 76 -11.86 -15.18 -26.62
C ALA A 76 -12.01 -14.27 -25.36
N GLN A 77 -12.65 -14.77 -24.29
CA GLN A 77 -12.83 -14.00 -23.06
C GLN A 77 -11.47 -13.74 -22.39
N LEU A 78 -10.62 -14.77 -22.28
CA LEU A 78 -9.29 -14.64 -21.73
C LEU A 78 -8.43 -13.69 -22.58
N THR A 79 -8.55 -13.76 -23.89
CA THR A 79 -7.83 -12.86 -24.81
C THR A 79 -8.23 -11.40 -24.58
N TYR A 80 -9.53 -11.11 -24.49
CA TYR A 80 -10.01 -9.75 -24.20
C TYR A 80 -9.59 -9.26 -22.82
N LEU A 81 -9.64 -10.13 -21.83
CA LEU A 81 -9.20 -9.79 -20.47
C LEU A 81 -7.71 -9.40 -20.41
N ILE A 82 -6.86 -10.19 -21.09
CA ILE A 82 -5.43 -9.88 -21.17
C ILE A 82 -5.18 -8.56 -21.90
N GLN A 83 -5.92 -8.31 -23.00
CA GLN A 83 -5.83 -7.05 -23.73
C GLN A 83 -6.25 -5.87 -22.87
N GLU A 84 -7.34 -6.01 -22.11
CA GLU A 84 -7.83 -4.97 -21.18
C GLU A 84 -6.79 -4.65 -20.09
N TYR A 85 -6.19 -5.67 -19.49
CA TYR A 85 -5.09 -5.48 -18.53
C TYR A 85 -3.87 -4.80 -19.15
N HIS A 86 -3.46 -5.24 -20.36
CA HIS A 86 -2.35 -4.63 -21.08
C HIS A 86 -2.62 -3.14 -21.34
N ASP A 87 -3.79 -2.81 -21.87
CA ASP A 87 -4.15 -1.43 -22.18
C ASP A 87 -4.30 -0.60 -20.91
N GLY A 88 -4.86 -1.18 -19.86
CA GLY A 88 -4.94 -0.55 -18.52
C GLY A 88 -3.55 -0.21 -17.95
N LEU A 89 -2.58 -1.12 -18.08
CA LEU A 89 -1.20 -0.87 -17.64
C LEU A 89 -0.52 0.23 -18.47
N LEU A 90 -0.76 0.28 -19.77
CA LEU A 90 -0.25 1.37 -20.62
C LEU A 90 -0.85 2.72 -20.23
N VAL A 91 -2.16 2.78 -20.02
CA VAL A 91 -2.85 4.00 -19.56
C VAL A 91 -2.34 4.42 -18.19
N TYR A 92 -2.15 3.47 -17.26
CA TYR A 92 -1.55 3.76 -15.94
C TYR A 92 -0.15 4.36 -16.07
N GLU A 93 0.73 3.73 -16.84
CA GLU A 93 2.12 4.19 -16.95
C GLU A 93 2.22 5.56 -17.62
N ILE A 94 1.44 5.82 -18.68
CA ILE A 94 1.44 7.12 -19.34
C ILE A 94 0.82 8.21 -18.47
N SER A 95 -0.24 7.89 -17.72
CA SER A 95 -0.86 8.81 -16.76
C SER A 95 0.09 9.12 -15.61
N LYS A 96 0.79 8.10 -15.11
CA LYS A 96 1.81 8.27 -14.07
C LYS A 96 2.89 9.27 -14.53
N ARG A 97 3.45 9.09 -15.73
CA ARG A 97 4.50 9.97 -16.26
C ARG A 97 4.03 11.39 -16.53
N ASN A 98 2.88 11.54 -17.18
CA ASN A 98 2.42 12.83 -17.70
C ASN A 98 1.63 13.64 -16.67
N ILE A 99 1.03 13.00 -15.68
CA ILE A 99 0.18 13.66 -14.69
C ILE A 99 0.80 13.57 -13.30
N TRP A 100 0.96 12.36 -12.73
CA TRP A 100 1.29 12.25 -11.32
C TRP A 100 2.74 12.62 -11.02
N ASP A 101 3.71 12.02 -11.70
CA ASP A 101 5.13 12.33 -11.53
C ASP A 101 5.45 13.75 -12.00
N ALA A 102 4.77 14.23 -13.05
CA ALA A 102 4.94 15.61 -13.54
C ALA A 102 4.42 16.62 -12.51
N ALA A 103 3.27 16.36 -11.90
CA ALA A 103 2.71 17.23 -10.86
C ALA A 103 3.64 17.29 -9.63
N GLU A 104 4.19 16.15 -9.19
CA GLU A 104 5.07 16.13 -8.01
C GLU A 104 6.39 16.86 -8.20
N ARG A 105 6.95 16.84 -9.42
CA ARG A 105 8.23 17.49 -9.74
C ARG A 105 8.09 19.00 -9.91
N ASP A 106 6.91 19.49 -10.22
CA ASP A 106 6.67 20.90 -10.53
C ASP A 106 6.40 21.74 -9.27
N ARG A 107 7.43 21.82 -8.39
CA ARG A 107 7.34 22.58 -7.13
C ARG A 107 6.89 24.02 -7.33
N ALA A 108 7.35 24.68 -8.39
CA ALA A 108 7.00 26.08 -8.66
C ALA A 108 5.50 26.25 -8.92
N ALA A 109 4.91 25.35 -9.75
CA ALA A 109 3.47 25.34 -9.98
C ALA A 109 2.68 25.02 -8.71
N LEU A 110 3.15 24.09 -7.87
CA LEU A 110 2.49 23.74 -6.61
C LEU A 110 2.46 24.96 -5.65
N GLU A 111 3.56 25.69 -5.53
CA GLU A 111 3.62 26.91 -4.71
C GLU A 111 2.70 28.00 -5.26
N GLU A 112 2.61 28.16 -6.57
CA GLU A 112 1.72 29.13 -7.21
C GLU A 112 0.25 28.75 -7.03
N ILE A 113 -0.12 27.50 -7.21
CA ILE A 113 -1.47 26.99 -6.97
C ILE A 113 -1.86 27.23 -5.51
N PHE A 114 -0.97 26.94 -4.56
CA PHE A 114 -1.21 27.22 -3.15
C PHE A 114 -1.46 28.72 -2.91
N LYS A 115 -0.63 29.61 -3.46
CA LYS A 115 -0.79 31.06 -3.31
C LYS A 115 -2.14 31.54 -3.85
N ARG A 116 -2.54 31.08 -5.03
CA ARG A 116 -3.83 31.43 -5.65
C ARG A 116 -5.03 30.93 -4.87
N ASN A 117 -4.92 29.72 -4.31
CA ASN A 117 -6.03 29.05 -3.63
C ASN A 117 -5.99 29.20 -2.10
N ARG A 118 -5.06 29.97 -1.53
CA ARG A 118 -4.86 30.13 -0.08
C ARG A 118 -6.11 30.51 0.70
N LYS A 119 -7.03 31.25 0.08
CA LYS A 119 -8.27 31.69 0.73
C LYS A 119 -9.29 30.56 0.86
N ILE A 120 -9.33 29.63 -0.08
CA ILE A 120 -10.28 28.52 -0.12
C ILE A 120 -9.73 27.25 0.55
N LEU A 121 -8.41 27.11 0.61
CA LEU A 121 -7.76 26.01 1.32
C LEU A 121 -7.96 26.19 2.84
N LYS A 122 -8.99 25.55 3.37
CA LYS A 122 -9.35 25.54 4.80
C LYS A 122 -9.63 24.12 5.22
N TRP A 123 -9.23 23.81 6.43
CA TRP A 123 -9.62 22.55 7.06
C TRP A 123 -10.94 22.72 7.82
N GLU A 124 -11.77 21.71 7.80
CA GLU A 124 -13.02 21.69 8.57
C GLU A 124 -12.75 21.76 10.07
N GLN A 125 -11.69 21.08 10.51
CA GLN A 125 -11.24 21.11 11.90
C GLN A 125 -9.79 21.60 11.99
N PRO A 126 -9.40 22.25 13.11
CA PRO A 126 -8.00 22.63 13.32
C PRO A 126 -7.09 21.39 13.32
N ARG A 127 -5.93 21.50 12.68
CA ARG A 127 -4.92 20.44 12.65
C ARG A 127 -3.66 20.85 13.39
N PHE A 128 -3.03 19.90 14.07
CA PHE A 128 -1.68 20.07 14.58
C PHE A 128 -0.70 19.85 13.46
N ILE A 129 0.26 20.78 13.32
CA ILE A 129 1.37 20.68 12.35
C ILE A 129 2.68 20.68 13.14
N GLY A 130 3.48 19.62 13.00
CA GLY A 130 4.78 19.54 13.67
C GLY A 130 5.24 18.13 13.99
N TYR A 131 6.06 18.04 15.01
CA TYR A 131 6.76 16.82 15.40
C TYR A 131 6.46 16.45 16.85
N ILE A 132 6.46 15.16 17.15
CA ILE A 132 6.57 14.64 18.53
C ILE A 132 8.06 14.51 18.82
N VAL A 133 8.52 15.08 19.94
CA VAL A 133 9.92 15.10 20.36
C VAL A 133 10.06 14.36 21.66
N GLY A 134 10.94 13.34 21.67
CA GLY A 134 11.42 12.67 22.86
C GLY A 134 12.80 13.16 23.26
N ALA A 135 13.10 13.35 24.53
CA ALA A 135 14.41 13.76 25.01
C ALA A 135 14.71 13.19 26.39
N GLN A 136 15.99 13.08 26.74
CA GLN A 136 16.42 12.65 28.08
C GLN A 136 16.00 13.63 29.15
N ASP A 137 16.02 14.93 28.88
CA ASP A 137 15.64 15.97 29.81
C ASP A 137 14.85 17.12 29.16
N LYS A 138 14.26 17.98 30.00
CA LYS A 138 13.47 19.13 29.56
C LYS A 138 14.28 20.21 28.83
N LYS A 139 15.58 20.34 29.11
CA LYS A 139 16.47 21.34 28.48
C LYS A 139 16.75 20.92 27.03
N LEU A 140 17.11 19.66 26.82
CA LEU A 140 17.27 19.07 25.51
C LEU A 140 15.99 19.13 24.69
N ALA A 141 14.86 18.76 25.29
CA ALA A 141 13.54 18.86 24.62
C ALA A 141 13.25 20.27 24.13
N LYS A 142 13.45 21.31 24.96
CA LYS A 142 13.27 22.71 24.56
C LYS A 142 14.22 23.15 23.44
N ARG A 143 15.48 22.72 23.49
CA ARG A 143 16.47 23.02 22.42
C ARG A 143 16.07 22.37 21.11
N ALA A 144 15.69 21.10 21.14
CA ALA A 144 15.21 20.37 19.96
C ALA A 144 13.94 21.01 19.38
N ARG A 145 12.97 21.36 20.22
CA ARG A 145 11.76 22.10 19.81
C ARG A 145 12.12 23.40 19.08
N LYS A 146 13.05 24.19 19.64
CA LYS A 146 13.47 25.46 19.03
C LYS A 146 14.12 25.24 17.65
N LEU A 147 14.91 24.17 17.51
CA LEU A 147 15.54 23.80 16.23
C LEU A 147 14.50 23.39 15.19
N LEU A 148 13.59 22.46 15.54
CA LEU A 148 12.58 21.95 14.64
C LEU A 148 11.56 23.00 14.20
N LEU A 149 11.25 23.98 15.05
CA LEU A 149 10.39 25.10 14.71
C LEU A 149 11.01 26.09 13.70
N LYS A 150 12.32 26.09 13.51
CA LYS A 150 12.98 26.85 12.44
C LYS A 150 12.75 26.23 11.05
N GLY A 151 12.35 24.97 11.00
CA GLY A 151 12.13 24.17 9.80
C GLY A 151 13.17 23.07 9.64
N VAL A 152 12.72 21.90 9.22
CA VAL A 152 13.56 20.79 8.79
C VAL A 152 13.58 20.84 7.26
N PRO A 153 14.73 20.81 6.61
CA PRO A 153 14.82 20.68 5.16
C PRO A 153 14.06 19.44 4.67
N THR A 154 13.39 19.53 3.54
CA THR A 154 12.52 18.45 3.03
C THR A 154 13.30 17.26 2.47
N ASP A 155 14.56 17.45 2.17
CA ASP A 155 15.50 16.50 1.59
C ASP A 155 16.35 15.77 2.64
N ILE A 156 16.22 16.13 3.92
CA ILE A 156 17.01 15.55 5.01
C ILE A 156 16.09 14.74 5.94
N ASP A 157 16.51 13.50 6.25
CA ASP A 157 15.83 12.70 7.27
C ASP A 157 15.95 13.37 8.66
N ILE A 158 14.88 13.36 9.42
CA ILE A 158 14.83 14.02 10.74
C ILE A 158 15.86 13.46 11.72
N ARG A 159 16.24 12.18 11.62
CA ARG A 159 17.28 11.57 12.47
C ARG A 159 18.63 12.14 12.13
N GLU A 160 18.94 12.29 10.85
CA GLU A 160 20.16 12.92 10.37
C GLU A 160 20.23 14.39 10.77
N TYR A 161 19.10 15.11 10.63
CA TYR A 161 18.99 16.50 11.04
C TYR A 161 19.26 16.71 12.54
N LEU A 162 18.89 15.74 13.39
CA LEU A 162 19.12 15.78 14.83
C LEU A 162 20.48 15.20 15.24
N HIS A 163 21.18 14.48 14.37
CA HIS A 163 22.44 13.81 14.70
C HIS A 163 23.52 14.80 15.14
N ALA A 164 23.88 15.73 14.28
CA ALA A 164 24.98 16.68 14.56
C ALA A 164 24.75 17.58 15.80
N PRO A 165 23.53 18.14 16.02
CA PRO A 165 23.31 19.04 17.16
C PRO A 165 23.05 18.34 18.48
N PHE A 166 22.70 17.03 18.52
CA PHE A 166 22.26 16.36 19.76
C PHE A 166 22.83 14.94 19.94
N ASN A 167 22.97 14.15 18.90
CA ASN A 167 23.10 12.69 18.97
C ASN A 167 24.45 12.16 18.48
N LYS A 168 25.55 12.91 18.68
CA LYS A 168 26.88 12.50 18.19
C LYS A 168 27.40 11.20 18.81
N ASP A 169 27.22 11.06 20.12
CA ASP A 169 27.75 9.92 20.88
C ASP A 169 26.67 8.94 21.31
N SER A 170 25.47 9.43 21.53
CA SER A 170 24.32 8.62 21.92
C SER A 170 23.00 9.31 21.55
N VAL A 171 21.90 8.56 21.48
CA VAL A 171 20.58 9.11 21.18
C VAL A 171 20.00 9.74 22.44
N VAL A 172 20.13 11.06 22.56
CA VAL A 172 19.57 11.86 23.67
C VAL A 172 18.33 12.65 23.28
N VAL A 173 18.06 12.77 21.96
CA VAL A 173 16.87 13.39 21.39
C VAL A 173 16.40 12.57 20.21
N ALA A 174 15.09 12.33 20.13
CA ALA A 174 14.45 11.74 18.96
C ALA A 174 13.22 12.60 18.55
N ALA A 175 12.89 12.58 17.28
CA ALA A 175 11.66 13.19 16.81
C ALA A 175 10.97 12.30 15.78
N LYS A 176 9.63 12.41 15.70
CA LYS A 176 8.79 11.70 14.74
C LYS A 176 7.78 12.67 14.11
N GLY A 177 7.52 12.52 12.85
CA GLY A 177 6.64 13.39 12.04
C GLY A 177 7.41 13.84 10.80
N ARG A 178 6.95 14.76 9.99
CA ARG A 178 6.02 15.88 10.26
C ARG A 178 4.58 15.41 10.25
N TYR A 179 3.87 15.62 11.34
CA TYR A 179 2.44 15.31 11.44
C TYR A 179 1.60 16.50 10.97
N ILE A 180 0.51 16.20 10.27
CA ILE A 180 -0.58 17.12 9.95
C ILE A 180 -1.86 16.37 10.29
N VAL A 181 -2.30 16.50 11.54
CA VAL A 181 -3.37 15.66 12.10
C VAL A 181 -4.41 16.50 12.83
N GLN A 182 -5.66 16.08 12.72
CA GLN A 182 -6.77 16.63 13.49
C GLN A 182 -6.96 15.87 14.81
N LYS A 183 -7.82 16.40 15.67
CA LYS A 183 -8.19 15.75 16.93
C LYS A 183 -8.79 14.36 16.66
N GLY A 184 -8.33 13.35 17.36
CA GLY A 184 -8.78 11.96 17.27
C GLY A 184 -7.83 11.05 16.46
N GLU A 185 -6.87 11.61 15.72
CA GLU A 185 -5.99 10.81 14.85
C GLU A 185 -4.69 10.35 15.54
N ASN A 186 -4.29 11.01 16.63
CA ASN A 186 -3.07 10.66 17.36
C ASN A 186 -3.20 10.97 18.84
N SER A 187 -3.23 9.94 19.68
CA SER A 187 -3.46 10.07 21.13
C SER A 187 -2.45 10.96 21.87
N THR A 188 -1.18 10.96 21.44
CA THR A 188 -0.15 11.82 22.05
C THR A 188 -0.36 13.29 21.68
N ILE A 189 -0.68 13.56 20.43
CA ILE A 189 -0.98 14.91 19.94
C ILE A 189 -2.30 15.39 20.55
N ASP A 190 -3.29 14.51 20.64
CA ASP A 190 -4.58 14.81 21.28
C ASP A 190 -4.40 15.25 22.73
N ASN A 191 -3.56 14.54 23.48
CA ASN A 191 -3.26 14.90 24.86
C ASN A 191 -2.50 16.23 24.96
N LEU A 192 -1.42 16.38 24.19
CA LEU A 192 -0.47 17.50 24.34
C LEU A 192 -0.88 18.78 23.60
N ALA A 193 -1.64 18.67 22.49
CA ALA A 193 -2.05 19.82 21.68
C ALA A 193 -3.53 20.15 21.81
N PHE A 194 -4.40 19.15 21.94
CA PHE A 194 -5.86 19.33 21.96
C PHE A 194 -6.47 19.16 23.36
N GLY A 195 -5.64 18.86 24.39
CA GLY A 195 -6.08 18.76 25.79
C GLY A 195 -7.00 17.56 26.09
N VAL A 196 -6.99 16.53 25.24
CA VAL A 196 -7.75 15.30 25.46
C VAL A 196 -7.04 14.46 26.52
N LYS A 197 -7.70 14.18 27.64
CA LYS A 197 -7.13 13.32 28.68
C LYS A 197 -6.93 11.91 28.13
N SER A 198 -5.69 11.47 28.05
CA SER A 198 -5.31 10.11 27.69
C SER A 198 -4.44 9.52 28.81
N SER A 199 -4.69 8.28 29.16
CA SER A 199 -3.90 7.55 30.16
C SER A 199 -2.51 7.13 29.67
N LYS A 200 -2.25 7.22 28.37
CA LYS A 200 -1.00 6.79 27.74
C LYS A 200 -0.37 7.93 26.94
N VAL A 201 0.70 8.52 27.49
CA VAL A 201 1.61 9.37 26.72
C VAL A 201 2.61 8.43 26.04
N TYR A 202 2.65 8.47 24.70
CA TYR A 202 3.58 7.65 23.92
C TYR A 202 5.01 8.18 24.11
N GLN A 203 5.90 7.31 24.59
CA GLN A 203 7.34 7.59 24.64
C GLN A 203 7.97 7.10 23.32
N LEU A 204 8.73 7.98 22.65
CA LEU A 204 9.43 7.62 21.40
C LEU A 204 10.52 6.58 21.64
N HIS A 205 11.13 6.57 22.82
CA HIS A 205 12.14 5.62 23.24
C HIS A 205 12.15 5.50 24.77
N LYS A 206 12.46 4.30 25.29
CA LYS A 206 12.49 4.03 26.73
C LYS A 206 13.45 4.95 27.51
N ASP A 207 14.54 5.37 26.87
CA ASP A 207 15.57 6.22 27.48
C ASP A 207 15.30 7.74 27.28
N LEU A 208 14.14 8.10 26.69
CA LEU A 208 13.71 9.48 26.44
C LEU A 208 12.39 9.78 27.16
N PRO A 209 12.46 9.99 28.51
CA PRO A 209 11.25 10.09 29.34
C PRO A 209 10.46 11.38 29.12
N VAL A 210 11.07 12.40 28.52
CA VAL A 210 10.39 13.67 28.25
C VAL A 210 9.81 13.67 26.85
N THR A 211 8.48 13.77 26.75
CA THR A 211 7.79 13.90 25.45
C THR A 211 7.13 15.27 25.37
N ILE A 212 7.41 16.01 24.29
CA ILE A 212 6.80 17.32 24.00
C ILE A 212 6.44 17.42 22.52
N LEU A 213 5.70 18.46 22.16
CA LEU A 213 5.41 18.78 20.77
C LEU A 213 6.28 19.96 20.28
N ALA A 214 6.83 19.80 19.07
CA ALA A 214 7.45 20.88 18.30
C ALA A 214 6.54 21.23 17.13
N GLY A 215 5.53 22.05 17.37
CA GLY A 215 4.51 22.38 16.38
C GLY A 215 3.48 23.34 16.92
N ARG A 216 2.39 23.48 16.17
CA ARG A 216 1.27 24.38 16.48
C ARG A 216 -0.03 23.85 15.92
N VAL A 217 -1.15 24.27 16.50
CA VAL A 217 -2.49 24.00 15.99
C VAL A 217 -2.91 25.14 15.07
N GLU A 218 -3.31 24.82 13.84
CA GLU A 218 -3.69 25.77 12.81
C GLU A 218 -5.07 25.41 12.23
N LYS A 219 -5.81 26.45 11.84
CA LYS A 219 -7.10 26.29 11.13
C LYS A 219 -6.97 26.27 9.62
N ARG A 220 -5.80 26.62 9.11
CA ARG A 220 -5.49 26.70 7.68
C ARG A 220 -4.05 26.31 7.41
N PRO A 221 -3.75 25.76 6.23
CA PRO A 221 -2.37 25.53 5.82
C PRO A 221 -1.63 26.87 5.66
N ARG A 222 -0.36 26.90 6.07
CA ARG A 222 0.51 28.09 5.94
C ARG A 222 1.45 27.99 4.75
N SER A 223 1.76 26.80 4.32
CA SER A 223 2.60 26.48 3.17
C SER A 223 1.91 25.46 2.27
N PHE A 224 2.40 25.29 1.05
CA PHE A 224 1.86 24.23 0.20
C PHE A 224 2.15 22.83 0.79
N GLU A 225 3.23 22.68 1.54
CA GLU A 225 3.53 21.42 2.23
C GLU A 225 2.46 21.03 3.29
N ASP A 226 1.75 22.00 3.84
CA ASP A 226 0.64 21.77 4.77
C ASP A 226 -0.63 21.30 4.05
N ALA A 227 -0.77 21.61 2.78
CA ALA A 227 -1.89 21.27 1.91
C ALA A 227 -1.40 20.55 0.64
N ARG A 228 -0.33 19.74 0.77
CA ARG A 228 0.32 19.10 -0.37
C ARG A 228 -0.65 18.24 -1.18
N SER A 229 -1.49 17.45 -0.51
CA SER A 229 -2.46 16.57 -1.17
C SER A 229 -3.47 17.36 -1.99
N GLU A 230 -4.07 18.38 -1.40
CA GLU A 230 -5.07 19.22 -2.06
C GLU A 230 -4.47 20.01 -3.24
N VAL A 231 -3.24 20.48 -3.08
CA VAL A 231 -2.54 21.24 -4.15
C VAL A 231 -2.11 20.31 -5.28
N LEU A 232 -1.64 19.10 -4.96
CA LEU A 232 -1.31 18.05 -5.94
C LEU A 232 -2.54 17.66 -6.75
N GLU A 233 -3.67 17.45 -6.10
CA GLU A 233 -4.94 17.11 -6.78
C GLU A 233 -5.32 18.19 -7.81
N ILE A 234 -5.24 19.47 -7.43
CA ILE A 234 -5.50 20.58 -8.35
C ILE A 234 -4.52 20.54 -9.53
N ARG A 235 -3.22 20.31 -9.28
CA ARG A 235 -2.22 20.25 -10.35
C ARG A 235 -2.43 19.07 -11.28
N GLN A 236 -2.70 17.89 -10.72
CA GLN A 236 -2.99 16.69 -11.50
C GLN A 236 -4.19 16.89 -12.41
N LYS A 237 -5.27 17.46 -11.89
CA LYS A 237 -6.46 17.79 -12.69
C LYS A 237 -6.15 18.76 -13.84
N GLN A 238 -5.35 19.79 -13.61
CA GLN A 238 -4.92 20.72 -14.67
C GLN A 238 -4.10 20.02 -15.76
N LEU A 239 -3.18 19.14 -15.37
CA LEU A 239 -2.36 18.38 -16.32
C LEU A 239 -3.21 17.38 -17.11
N GLU A 240 -4.14 16.71 -16.46
CA GLU A 240 -5.07 15.79 -17.09
C GLU A 240 -5.97 16.49 -18.11
N GLU A 241 -6.58 17.60 -17.75
CA GLU A 241 -7.42 18.41 -18.65
C GLU A 241 -6.63 18.89 -19.88
N ALA A 242 -5.43 19.41 -19.66
CA ALA A 242 -4.56 19.85 -20.76
C ALA A 242 -4.16 18.69 -21.68
N TRP A 243 -3.81 17.54 -21.10
CA TRP A 243 -3.45 16.35 -21.87
C TRP A 243 -4.63 15.80 -22.66
N LEU A 244 -5.81 15.70 -22.04
CA LEU A 244 -7.04 15.27 -22.74
C LEU A 244 -7.41 16.21 -23.90
N GLN A 245 -7.24 17.53 -23.73
CA GLN A 245 -7.45 18.48 -24.80
C GLN A 245 -6.46 18.25 -25.97
N GLN A 246 -5.19 18.02 -25.66
CA GLN A 246 -4.17 17.70 -26.66
C GLN A 246 -4.52 16.40 -27.42
N LEU A 247 -4.91 15.34 -26.73
CA LEU A 247 -5.32 14.07 -27.35
C LEU A 247 -6.54 14.26 -28.25
N ARG A 248 -7.57 14.98 -27.80
CA ARG A 248 -8.78 15.25 -28.60
C ARG A 248 -8.51 16.10 -29.84
N SER A 249 -7.54 17.01 -29.78
CA SER A 249 -7.14 17.81 -30.94
C SER A 249 -6.30 17.01 -31.96
N ALA A 250 -5.50 16.04 -31.49
CA ALA A 250 -4.63 15.23 -32.32
C ALA A 250 -5.33 14.00 -32.92
N HIS A 251 -6.39 13.51 -32.29
CA HIS A 251 -7.05 12.26 -32.68
C HIS A 251 -8.55 12.43 -32.84
N ARG A 252 -9.08 11.92 -33.94
CA ARG A 252 -10.54 11.84 -34.17
C ARG A 252 -11.12 10.66 -33.39
N VAL A 253 -12.05 10.93 -32.49
CA VAL A 253 -12.79 9.89 -31.77
C VAL A 253 -14.10 9.59 -32.51
N THR A 254 -14.34 8.32 -32.82
CA THR A 254 -15.58 7.83 -33.43
C THR A 254 -16.20 6.78 -32.51
N ILE A 255 -17.45 6.98 -32.11
CA ILE A 255 -18.18 6.05 -31.26
C ILE A 255 -19.17 5.30 -32.15
N ASN A 256 -19.07 3.95 -32.15
CA ASN A 256 -20.08 3.10 -32.79
C ASN A 256 -21.32 3.03 -31.89
N GLN A 257 -22.34 3.81 -32.25
CA GLN A 257 -23.58 3.93 -31.50
C GLN A 257 -24.40 2.62 -31.46
N GLU A 258 -24.30 1.77 -32.47
CA GLU A 258 -25.02 0.49 -32.52
C GLU A 258 -24.42 -0.49 -31.52
N VAL A 259 -23.08 -0.58 -31.49
CA VAL A 259 -22.38 -1.42 -30.50
C VAL A 259 -22.62 -0.90 -29.09
N LEU A 260 -22.55 0.42 -28.87
CA LEU A 260 -22.79 1.00 -27.56
C LEU A 260 -24.21 0.65 -27.03
N LYS A 261 -25.24 0.69 -27.87
CA LYS A 261 -26.61 0.31 -27.52
C LYS A 261 -26.80 -1.18 -27.25
N SER A 262 -25.94 -2.04 -27.81
CA SER A 262 -26.01 -3.49 -27.61
C SER A 262 -25.38 -3.96 -26.30
N ILE A 263 -24.66 -3.09 -25.59
CA ILE A 263 -24.03 -3.43 -24.30
C ILE A 263 -25.13 -3.44 -23.23
N PRO A 264 -25.36 -4.58 -22.55
CA PRO A 264 -26.31 -4.64 -21.44
C PRO A 264 -25.83 -3.73 -20.31
N MET A 265 -26.67 -2.77 -19.94
CA MET A 265 -26.38 -1.94 -18.75
C MET A 265 -26.42 -2.85 -17.52
N ALA A 266 -25.34 -2.90 -16.75
CA ALA A 266 -25.33 -3.57 -15.46
C ALA A 266 -26.38 -2.89 -14.56
N GLN A 267 -27.32 -3.69 -14.08
CA GLN A 267 -28.35 -3.28 -13.11
C GLN A 267 -27.74 -3.16 -11.72
#